data_479dcc86e00dfc052b7366b58e891629
#
_entry.id   479dcc86e00dfc052b7366b58e891629
#
_cell.length_a   1.000
_cell.length_b   1.000
_cell.length_c   1.000
_cell.angle_alpha   90.00
_cell.angle_beta   90.00
_cell.angle_gamma   90.00
#
_symmetry.space_group_name_H-M   'P 1'
#
loop_
_entity.id
_entity.type
_entity.pdbx_description
1 polymer ?
#
loop_
_entity_poly.entity_id
_entity_poly.type
_entity_poly.pdbx_seq_one_letter_code
_entity_poly.pdbx_strand_id
1 'polypeptide(L)'
;MLAHVLVPLDGSEMAEIAIPFARQITRPAGKITLLTVLDISEHYIYHMYPPVIAPTEEYRQAIDNLMPQAKTYMETIATKLREEDFEVEIQAVAGDPATVIVDTAEKLKVDAITICTHGRSGLSRWLFGSVTNKVMGSASCPLFVVPGRKLRPEAGQQDVDSGATET
;
A
#
# COMPACT_ATOMS: atom_id res chain seq x y z
N MET A 1 -15.71 2.47 -13.29
CA MET A 1 -15.36 2.11 -11.92
C MET A 1 -15.05 0.61 -11.89
N LEU A 2 -14.03 0.21 -11.14
CA LEU A 2 -13.50 -1.15 -11.12
C LEU A 2 -14.30 -2.04 -10.15
N ALA A 3 -14.33 -3.35 -10.43
CA ALA A 3 -15.05 -4.30 -9.57
C ALA A 3 -14.20 -4.81 -8.41
N HIS A 4 -12.88 -4.97 -8.64
CA HIS A 4 -11.95 -5.51 -7.66
C HIS A 4 -10.60 -4.79 -7.72
N VAL A 5 -10.15 -4.22 -6.61
CA VAL A 5 -8.88 -3.50 -6.51
C VAL A 5 -8.01 -4.12 -5.40
N LEU A 6 -6.72 -4.31 -5.69
CA LEU A 6 -5.72 -4.74 -4.72
C LEU A 6 -4.97 -3.53 -4.16
N VAL A 7 -4.82 -3.46 -2.84
CA VAL A 7 -4.10 -2.39 -2.13
C VAL A 7 -3.01 -3.02 -1.26
N PRO A 8 -1.74 -2.99 -1.70
CA PRO A 8 -0.62 -3.39 -0.87
C PRO A 8 -0.35 -2.37 0.24
N LEU A 9 -0.16 -2.84 1.47
CA LEU A 9 0.10 -2.06 2.68
C LEU A 9 1.30 -2.65 3.42
N ASP A 10 2.18 -1.78 3.93
CA ASP A 10 3.39 -2.15 4.68
C ASP A 10 3.34 -1.73 6.16
N GLY A 11 2.16 -1.34 6.65
CA GLY A 11 1.96 -0.84 8.01
C GLY A 11 2.34 0.62 8.21
N SER A 12 2.79 1.33 7.18
CA SER A 12 3.10 2.76 7.27
C SER A 12 1.88 3.62 6.94
N GLU A 13 1.77 4.78 7.59
CA GLU A 13 0.77 5.81 7.23
C GLU A 13 0.87 6.23 5.76
N MET A 14 2.05 6.10 5.18
CA MET A 14 2.29 6.46 3.79
C MET A 14 1.62 5.47 2.84
N ALA A 15 1.68 4.17 3.11
CA ALA A 15 0.98 3.18 2.30
C ALA A 15 -0.54 3.39 2.34
N GLU A 16 -1.07 3.84 3.48
CA GLU A 16 -2.50 4.12 3.65
C GLU A 16 -3.02 5.26 2.77
N ILE A 17 -2.14 6.13 2.25
CA ILE A 17 -2.52 7.17 1.28
C ILE A 17 -3.15 6.57 0.01
N ALA A 18 -2.86 5.31 -0.32
CA ALA A 18 -3.46 4.61 -1.44
C ALA A 18 -4.96 4.29 -1.24
N ILE A 19 -5.42 4.17 0.00
CA ILE A 19 -6.78 3.72 0.34
C ILE A 19 -7.87 4.67 -0.19
N PRO A 20 -7.81 6.00 0.02
CA PRO A 20 -8.79 6.93 -0.53
C PRO A 20 -8.92 6.84 -2.06
N PHE A 21 -7.81 6.61 -2.76
CA PHE A 21 -7.80 6.47 -4.21
C PHE A 21 -8.40 5.13 -4.65
N ALA A 22 -8.07 4.03 -3.96
CA ALA A 22 -8.69 2.74 -4.21
C ALA A 22 -10.22 2.82 -4.06
N ARG A 23 -10.74 3.50 -3.03
CA ARG A 23 -12.17 3.74 -2.83
C ARG A 23 -12.80 4.49 -4.00
N GLN A 24 -12.13 5.55 -4.50
CA GLN A 24 -12.66 6.38 -5.59
C GLN A 24 -12.78 5.62 -6.92
N ILE A 25 -11.85 4.70 -7.20
CA ILE A 25 -11.85 3.94 -8.46
C ILE A 25 -12.67 2.66 -8.39
N THR A 26 -12.94 2.14 -7.19
CA THR A 26 -13.78 0.96 -6.98
C THR A 26 -15.27 1.34 -7.07
N ARG A 27 -16.08 0.52 -7.74
CA ARG A 27 -17.53 0.74 -7.81
C ARG A 27 -18.17 0.58 -6.43
N PRO A 28 -19.38 1.14 -6.19
CA PRO A 28 -20.18 0.82 -5.01
C PRO A 28 -20.38 -0.70 -4.89
N ALA A 29 -20.30 -1.22 -3.67
CA ALA A 29 -20.33 -2.65 -3.37
C ALA A 29 -19.26 -3.47 -4.13
N GLY A 30 -18.19 -2.82 -4.58
CA GLY A 30 -17.02 -3.49 -5.18
C GLY A 30 -16.11 -4.06 -4.13
N LYS A 31 -15.14 -4.86 -4.59
CA LYS A 31 -14.19 -5.56 -3.71
C LYS A 31 -12.88 -4.82 -3.62
N ILE A 32 -12.37 -4.69 -2.39
CA ILE A 32 -11.01 -4.20 -2.09
C ILE A 32 -10.29 -5.31 -1.34
N THR A 33 -9.17 -5.77 -1.88
CA THR A 33 -8.27 -6.68 -1.16
C THR A 33 -7.10 -5.88 -0.58
N LEU A 34 -6.98 -5.89 0.74
CA LEU A 34 -5.82 -5.36 1.44
C LEU A 34 -4.76 -6.46 1.58
N LEU A 35 -3.55 -6.19 1.15
CA LEU A 35 -2.44 -7.16 1.18
C LEU A 35 -1.27 -6.60 1.98
N THR A 36 -0.84 -7.32 3.01
CA THR A 36 0.45 -7.06 3.67
C THR A 36 1.42 -8.19 3.39
N VAL A 37 2.61 -7.85 2.93
CA VAL A 37 3.69 -8.80 2.70
C VAL A 37 4.75 -8.63 3.78
N LEU A 38 5.00 -9.71 4.52
CA LEU A 38 6.04 -9.75 5.53
C LEU A 38 7.36 -10.10 4.85
N ASP A 39 8.16 -9.07 4.58
CA ASP A 39 9.52 -9.21 4.06
C ASP A 39 10.52 -9.23 5.20
N ILE A 40 10.99 -10.44 5.53
CA ILE A 40 12.01 -10.65 6.57
C ILE A 40 13.40 -10.83 5.95
N SER A 41 13.48 -10.97 4.63
CA SER A 41 14.72 -11.24 3.92
C SER A 41 15.77 -10.14 4.06
N GLU A 42 15.35 -8.88 4.09
CA GLU A 42 16.30 -7.75 4.26
C GLU A 42 16.98 -7.74 5.62
N HIS A 43 16.31 -8.20 6.70
CA HIS A 43 16.90 -8.21 8.04
C HIS A 43 17.85 -9.39 8.28
N TYR A 44 17.65 -10.53 7.62
CA TYR A 44 18.43 -11.75 7.86
C TYR A 44 19.63 -11.90 6.90
N ILE A 45 19.53 -11.45 5.64
CA ILE A 45 20.57 -11.64 4.63
C ILE A 45 21.80 -10.74 4.92
N TYR A 46 21.61 -9.54 5.48
CA TYR A 46 22.71 -8.60 5.72
C TYR A 46 23.59 -8.93 6.92
N HIS A 47 23.16 -9.81 7.81
CA HIS A 47 23.90 -10.14 9.04
C HIS A 47 24.46 -11.56 9.10
N MET A 48 24.17 -12.42 8.11
CA MET A 48 24.68 -13.79 8.09
C MET A 48 25.57 -14.04 6.87
N TYR A 49 26.81 -14.41 7.14
CA TYR A 49 27.75 -14.89 6.13
C TYR A 49 28.19 -16.31 6.54
N PRO A 50 27.97 -17.34 5.74
CA PRO A 50 27.39 -17.40 4.40
C PRO A 50 25.84 -17.26 4.40
N PRO A 51 25.24 -16.80 3.28
CA PRO A 51 23.79 -16.63 3.19
C PRO A 51 23.07 -17.97 3.37
N VAL A 52 22.14 -18.01 4.33
CA VAL A 52 21.33 -19.21 4.59
C VAL A 52 20.19 -19.26 3.58
N ILE A 53 20.18 -20.29 2.75
CA ILE A 53 19.21 -20.47 1.64
C ILE A 53 17.86 -21.02 2.14
N ALA A 54 17.78 -21.50 3.39
CA ALA A 54 16.56 -22.06 3.96
C ALA A 54 16.02 -21.19 5.11
N PRO A 55 14.70 -21.09 5.28
CA PRO A 55 14.13 -20.38 6.41
C PRO A 55 14.57 -21.07 7.71
N THR A 56 15.28 -20.33 8.55
CA THR A 56 15.68 -20.79 9.88
C THR A 56 14.44 -20.86 10.79
N GLU A 57 14.57 -21.56 11.93
CA GLU A 57 13.50 -21.59 12.94
C GLU A 57 13.20 -20.17 13.47
N GLU A 58 14.21 -19.34 13.62
CA GLU A 58 14.06 -17.93 13.99
C GLU A 58 13.26 -17.13 12.96
N TYR A 59 13.45 -17.41 11.66
CA TYR A 59 12.66 -16.81 10.59
C TYR A 59 11.18 -17.19 10.71
N ARG A 60 10.88 -18.48 10.96
CA ARG A 60 9.50 -18.96 11.15
C ARG A 60 8.85 -18.31 12.36
N GLN A 61 9.57 -18.26 13.49
CA GLN A 61 9.09 -17.60 14.71
C GLN A 61 8.83 -16.12 14.49
N ALA A 62 9.69 -15.41 13.74
CA ALA A 62 9.46 -14.01 13.41
C ALA A 62 8.18 -13.82 12.59
N ILE A 63 7.93 -14.66 11.57
CA ILE A 63 6.68 -14.66 10.80
C ILE A 63 5.47 -14.93 11.70
N ASP A 64 5.52 -15.97 12.51
CA ASP A 64 4.42 -16.37 13.39
C ASP A 64 4.06 -15.25 14.39
N ASN A 65 5.03 -14.46 14.81
CA ASN A 65 4.81 -13.31 15.70
C ASN A 65 4.26 -12.07 14.96
N LEU A 66 4.66 -11.84 13.72
CA LEU A 66 4.27 -10.66 12.94
C LEU A 66 2.94 -10.85 12.20
N MET A 67 2.62 -12.06 11.80
CA MET A 67 1.40 -12.37 11.04
C MET A 67 0.10 -11.92 11.75
N PRO A 68 -0.10 -12.19 13.05
CA PRO A 68 -1.29 -11.70 13.78
C PRO A 68 -1.35 -10.17 13.83
N GLN A 69 -0.21 -9.50 13.99
CA GLN A 69 -0.14 -8.04 14.04
C GLN A 69 -0.53 -7.42 12.69
N ALA A 70 -0.01 -7.96 11.59
CA ALA A 70 -0.38 -7.53 10.24
C ALA A 70 -1.88 -7.71 9.97
N LYS A 71 -2.46 -8.84 10.40
CA LYS A 71 -3.90 -9.06 10.28
C LYS A 71 -4.73 -8.08 11.10
N THR A 72 -4.35 -7.83 12.35
CA THR A 72 -5.03 -6.86 13.21
C THR A 72 -4.98 -5.46 12.64
N TYR A 73 -3.83 -5.04 12.12
CA TYR A 73 -3.66 -3.78 11.45
C TYR A 73 -4.61 -3.63 10.25
N MET A 74 -4.61 -4.61 9.35
CA MET A 74 -5.47 -4.58 8.16
C MET A 74 -6.96 -4.64 8.53
N GLU A 75 -7.35 -5.37 9.59
CA GLU A 75 -8.74 -5.48 10.02
C GLU A 75 -9.28 -4.13 10.52
N THR A 76 -8.43 -3.30 11.14
CA THR A 76 -8.80 -1.93 11.54
C THR A 76 -9.20 -1.07 10.33
N ILE A 77 -8.48 -1.23 9.22
CA ILE A 77 -8.76 -0.54 7.96
C ILE A 77 -9.99 -1.15 7.28
N ALA A 78 -10.04 -2.49 7.22
CA ALA A 78 -11.12 -3.23 6.59
C ALA A 78 -12.49 -2.92 7.21
N THR A 79 -12.56 -2.77 8.52
CA THR A 79 -13.79 -2.40 9.23
C THR A 79 -14.35 -1.08 8.70
N LYS A 80 -13.52 -0.05 8.56
CA LYS A 80 -13.94 1.26 8.03
C LYS A 80 -14.44 1.18 6.59
N LEU A 81 -13.77 0.37 5.75
CA LEU A 81 -14.18 0.20 4.36
C LEU A 81 -15.49 -0.58 4.23
N ARG A 82 -15.72 -1.58 5.11
CA ARG A 82 -16.99 -2.32 5.15
C ARG A 82 -18.16 -1.44 5.61
N GLU A 83 -17.92 -0.48 6.51
CA GLU A 83 -18.92 0.53 6.91
C GLU A 83 -19.34 1.44 5.73
N GLU A 84 -18.52 1.49 4.67
CA GLU A 84 -18.78 2.22 3.42
C GLU A 84 -19.28 1.32 2.29
N ASP A 85 -19.87 0.15 2.62
CA ASP A 85 -20.44 -0.84 1.71
C ASP A 85 -19.44 -1.50 0.72
N PHE A 86 -18.12 -1.49 1.00
CA PHE A 86 -17.17 -2.29 0.22
C PHE A 86 -17.10 -3.74 0.73
N GLU A 87 -16.99 -4.68 -0.21
CA GLU A 87 -16.52 -6.03 0.13
C GLU A 87 -15.02 -5.98 0.40
N VAL A 88 -14.57 -6.37 1.60
CA VAL A 88 -13.15 -6.29 1.95
C VAL A 88 -12.59 -7.64 2.35
N GLU A 89 -11.56 -8.05 1.64
CA GLU A 89 -10.72 -9.20 1.96
C GLU A 89 -9.35 -8.72 2.49
N ILE A 90 -8.81 -9.42 3.49
CA ILE A 90 -7.46 -9.17 4.00
C ILE A 90 -6.57 -10.37 3.76
N GLN A 91 -5.34 -10.14 3.29
CA GLN A 91 -4.33 -11.18 3.11
C GLN A 91 -3.00 -10.73 3.72
N ALA A 92 -2.41 -11.58 4.56
CA ALA A 92 -1.06 -11.43 5.07
C ALA A 92 -0.22 -12.61 4.57
N VAL A 93 0.87 -12.33 3.87
CA VAL A 93 1.71 -13.35 3.21
C VAL A 93 3.17 -13.03 3.48
N ALA A 94 4.00 -14.05 3.70
CA ALA A 94 5.44 -13.89 3.79
C ALA A 94 6.09 -14.09 2.42
N GLY A 95 7.07 -13.25 2.06
CA GLY A 95 7.82 -13.40 0.81
C GLY A 95 8.41 -12.10 0.29
N ASP A 96 8.91 -12.12 -0.96
CA ASP A 96 9.34 -10.90 -1.66
C ASP A 96 8.12 -10.04 -2.00
N PRO A 97 8.07 -8.79 -1.52
CA PRO A 97 6.87 -7.97 -1.66
C PRO A 97 6.40 -7.79 -3.10
N ALA A 98 7.30 -7.55 -4.03
CA ALA A 98 6.91 -7.29 -5.41
C ALA A 98 6.34 -8.55 -6.07
N THR A 99 6.97 -9.70 -5.86
CA THR A 99 6.51 -11.01 -6.37
C THR A 99 5.14 -11.35 -5.80
N VAL A 100 4.98 -11.27 -4.47
CA VAL A 100 3.71 -11.60 -3.81
C VAL A 100 2.57 -10.68 -4.26
N ILE A 101 2.83 -9.38 -4.47
CA ILE A 101 1.82 -8.44 -4.97
C ILE A 101 1.35 -8.85 -6.37
N VAL A 102 2.29 -9.12 -7.29
CA VAL A 102 1.97 -9.50 -8.68
C VAL A 102 1.22 -10.84 -8.72
N ASP A 103 1.72 -11.86 -8.04
CA ASP A 103 1.10 -13.19 -7.98
C ASP A 103 -0.32 -13.12 -7.37
N THR A 104 -0.50 -12.30 -6.33
CA THR A 104 -1.82 -12.11 -5.71
C THR A 104 -2.79 -11.42 -6.68
N ALA A 105 -2.33 -10.39 -7.38
CA ALA A 105 -3.13 -9.69 -8.37
C ALA A 105 -3.60 -10.62 -9.49
N GLU A 106 -2.72 -11.46 -10.00
CA GLU A 106 -3.04 -12.46 -11.04
C GLU A 106 -3.98 -13.55 -10.53
N LYS A 107 -3.68 -14.11 -9.36
CA LYS A 107 -4.50 -15.16 -8.74
C LYS A 107 -5.93 -14.71 -8.47
N LEU A 108 -6.10 -13.50 -7.96
CA LEU A 108 -7.40 -12.91 -7.65
C LEU A 108 -8.07 -12.25 -8.88
N LYS A 109 -7.35 -12.13 -9.99
CA LYS A 109 -7.80 -11.47 -11.22
C LYS A 109 -8.35 -10.07 -10.94
N VAL A 110 -7.59 -9.28 -10.18
CA VAL A 110 -8.01 -7.91 -9.84
C VAL A 110 -8.00 -7.02 -11.08
N ASP A 111 -8.90 -6.03 -11.10
CA ASP A 111 -8.95 -5.06 -12.19
C ASP A 111 -7.80 -4.06 -12.16
N ALA A 112 -7.25 -3.80 -10.97
CA ALA A 112 -6.10 -2.92 -10.79
C ALA A 112 -5.42 -3.12 -9.44
N ILE A 113 -4.17 -2.65 -9.36
CA ILE A 113 -3.42 -2.46 -8.12
C ILE A 113 -3.36 -0.97 -7.83
N THR A 114 -3.63 -0.54 -6.59
CA THR A 114 -3.39 0.83 -6.14
C THR A 114 -2.30 0.82 -5.08
N ILE A 115 -1.16 1.43 -5.37
CA ILE A 115 0.01 1.41 -4.50
C ILE A 115 0.54 2.82 -4.25
N CYS A 116 0.96 3.11 -3.02
CA CYS A 116 1.64 4.35 -2.69
C CYS A 116 3.14 4.23 -2.92
N THR A 117 3.75 5.24 -3.50
CA THR A 117 5.22 5.31 -3.64
C THR A 117 5.83 6.15 -2.54
N HIS A 118 6.98 5.73 -2.02
CA HIS A 118 7.73 6.46 -1.01
C HIS A 118 8.24 7.79 -1.58
N GLY A 119 7.67 8.88 -1.12
CA GLY A 119 8.23 10.22 -1.29
C GLY A 119 9.29 10.54 -0.22
N ARG A 120 10.20 9.60 0.09
CA ARG A 120 11.30 9.88 1.01
C ARG A 120 12.31 10.82 0.34
N SER A 121 12.56 11.95 1.01
CA SER A 121 13.52 13.02 0.69
C SER A 121 13.23 13.81 -0.60
N GLY A 122 13.01 15.09 -0.44
CA GLY A 122 12.74 16.09 -1.48
C GLY A 122 13.83 16.28 -2.56
N LEU A 123 14.63 15.29 -2.86
CA LEU A 123 15.78 15.38 -3.76
C LEU A 123 15.73 14.56 -5.04
N SER A 124 14.76 13.67 -5.24
CA SER A 124 14.62 13.05 -6.57
C SER A 124 13.17 12.96 -7.03
N ARG A 125 12.83 13.78 -8.00
CA ARG A 125 11.52 13.86 -8.65
C ARG A 125 11.11 12.58 -9.42
N TRP A 126 11.92 11.51 -9.40
CA TRP A 126 11.81 10.40 -10.37
C TRP A 126 12.05 9.00 -9.79
N LEU A 127 12.21 8.83 -8.47
CA LEU A 127 12.47 7.52 -7.88
C LEU A 127 11.20 6.98 -7.20
N PHE A 128 10.51 6.08 -7.88
CA PHE A 128 9.57 5.15 -7.27
C PHE A 128 10.35 4.20 -6.34
N GLY A 129 9.75 3.78 -5.23
CA GLY A 129 10.37 2.79 -4.34
C GLY A 129 10.68 1.47 -5.07
N SER A 130 11.62 0.68 -4.53
CA SER A 130 12.07 -0.58 -5.16
C SER A 130 10.93 -1.54 -5.45
N VAL A 131 9.98 -1.69 -4.52
CA VAL A 131 8.79 -2.53 -4.69
C VAL A 131 7.89 -1.99 -5.82
N THR A 132 7.55 -0.69 -5.79
CA THR A 132 6.72 -0.08 -6.83
C THR A 132 7.30 -0.23 -8.22
N ASN A 133 8.63 -0.02 -8.37
CA ASN A 133 9.32 -0.22 -9.65
C ASN A 133 9.24 -1.66 -10.17
N LYS A 134 9.46 -2.63 -9.29
CA LYS A 134 9.36 -4.05 -9.66
C LYS A 134 7.92 -4.42 -10.04
N VAL A 135 6.93 -4.00 -9.26
CA VAL A 135 5.50 -4.24 -9.56
C VAL A 135 5.13 -3.60 -10.89
N MET A 136 5.56 -2.35 -11.16
CA MET A 136 5.30 -1.66 -12.43
C MET A 136 5.85 -2.41 -13.63
N GLY A 137 7.01 -3.05 -13.48
CA GLY A 137 7.63 -3.82 -14.57
C GLY A 137 7.06 -5.22 -14.76
N SER A 138 6.25 -5.74 -13.83
CA SER A 138 5.83 -7.14 -13.81
C SER A 138 4.31 -7.34 -13.75
N ALA A 139 3.53 -6.32 -13.33
CA ALA A 139 2.09 -6.46 -13.21
C ALA A 139 1.42 -6.63 -14.58
N SER A 140 0.48 -7.56 -14.66
CA SER A 140 -0.35 -7.85 -15.85
C SER A 140 -1.66 -7.04 -15.88
N CYS A 141 -1.94 -6.25 -14.82
CA CYS A 141 -3.11 -5.39 -14.71
C CYS A 141 -2.70 -3.91 -14.54
N PRO A 142 -3.61 -2.95 -14.75
CA PRO A 142 -3.39 -1.54 -14.47
C PRO A 142 -2.85 -1.26 -13.07
N LEU A 143 -1.89 -0.33 -12.98
CA LEU A 143 -1.30 0.10 -11.72
C LEU A 143 -1.57 1.60 -11.49
N PHE A 144 -2.25 1.92 -10.41
CA PHE A 144 -2.44 3.28 -9.93
C PHE A 144 -1.36 3.60 -8.89
N VAL A 145 -0.40 4.41 -9.27
CA VAL A 145 0.70 4.83 -8.40
C VAL A 145 0.34 6.15 -7.75
N VAL A 146 0.13 6.13 -6.44
CA VAL A 146 -0.23 7.31 -5.64
C VAL A 146 1.04 7.93 -5.07
N PRO A 147 1.30 9.24 -5.31
CA PRO A 147 2.45 9.90 -4.72
C PRO A 147 2.33 9.99 -3.20
N GLY A 148 3.37 9.58 -2.45
CA GLY A 148 3.41 9.64 -0.99
C GLY A 148 3.54 11.05 -0.39
N ARG A 149 3.29 12.10 -1.17
CA ARG A 149 3.17 13.46 -0.66
C ARG A 149 1.74 13.66 -0.18
N LYS A 150 1.56 14.18 1.05
CA LYS A 150 0.26 14.73 1.44
C LYS A 150 -0.19 15.67 0.31
N LEU A 151 -1.29 15.33 -0.33
CA LEU A 151 -1.96 16.26 -1.24
C LEU A 151 -2.16 17.53 -0.42
N ARG A 152 -1.67 18.67 -0.92
CA ARG A 152 -1.99 19.97 -0.32
C ARG A 152 -3.51 19.99 -0.18
N PRO A 153 -4.05 20.33 1.00
CA PRO A 153 -5.46 20.70 1.05
C PRO A 153 -5.64 21.79 -0.01
N GLU A 154 -6.68 21.65 -0.82
CA GLU A 154 -7.04 22.69 -1.77
C GLU A 154 -7.07 24.00 -1.01
N ALA A 155 -6.36 25.01 -1.51
CA ALA A 155 -6.38 26.35 -0.97
C ALA A 155 -7.81 26.88 -1.13
N GLY A 156 -8.67 26.54 -0.16
CA GLY A 156 -9.98 27.09 -0.02
C GLY A 156 -9.83 28.53 0.42
N GLN A 157 -10.33 29.40 -0.44
CA GLN A 157 -10.73 30.77 -0.16
C GLN A 157 -9.70 31.63 0.58
N GLN A 158 -8.96 32.37 -0.19
CA GLN A 158 -8.48 33.66 0.24
C GLN A 158 -9.69 34.52 0.61
N ASP A 159 -9.83 34.77 1.88
CA ASP A 159 -10.67 35.85 2.38
C ASP A 159 -10.24 37.14 1.69
N VAL A 160 -11.12 37.65 0.85
CA VAL A 160 -11.09 38.99 0.35
C VAL A 160 -11.55 39.84 1.54
N ASP A 161 -10.65 40.18 2.44
CA ASP A 161 -10.92 41.24 3.40
C ASP A 161 -10.45 42.56 2.84
N SER A 162 -11.45 43.29 2.52
CA SER A 162 -11.58 44.74 2.34
C SER A 162 -10.73 45.52 3.33
N GLY A 163 -9.71 46.18 2.84
CA GLY A 163 -9.09 47.30 3.49
C GLY A 163 -9.42 48.57 2.71
N ALA A 164 -10.64 49.00 2.79
CA ALA A 164 -11.00 50.37 2.41
C ALA A 164 -10.88 51.28 3.62
N THR A 165 -10.49 52.51 3.32
CA THR A 165 -10.65 53.75 4.11
C THR A 165 -9.60 53.96 5.22
N GLU A 166 -8.97 55.05 5.39
CA GLU A 166 -9.36 56.46 5.22
C GLU A 166 -8.16 57.38 5.27
N THR A 167 -8.36 58.49 4.65
CA THR A 167 -8.04 59.89 4.77
C THR A 167 -6.60 60.32 4.65
#